data_25870a03ae31b505ab0f415f4b43d531
#
_entry.id   25870a03ae31b505ab0f415f4b43d531
#
_cell.length_a   1.000
_cell.length_b   1.000
_cell.length_c   1.000
_cell.angle_alpha   90.00
_cell.angle_beta   90.00
_cell.angle_gamma   90.00
#
_symmetry.space_group_name_H-M   'P 1'
#
loop_
_entity.id
_entity.type
_entity.pdbx_description
1 polymer ?
#
loop_
_entity_poly.entity_id
_entity_poly.type
_entity_poly.pdbx_seq_one_letter_code
_entity_poly.pdbx_strand_id
1 'polypeptide(L)'
;MSEDIFSQFFNLFNNEESGVNWELAKQINNHITKDEEVLPPELSNNDINFEQIFRVIELQSDEFLSYEFSPKEIRLMTPKEYGQWFIESIKHFDFESIESPELSMFGGIGGNNMKSSILGMQFGNLAGLLGKFSWGLSQFGIILPRSNTLAVNHKTFNAKVNNFEANENDLSLAYFTVEYMALCLGKYTQPFENIMNS
;
A
#
# COMPACT_ATOMS: atom_id res chain seq x y z
N MET A 1 -26.79 -11.15 21.34
CA MET A 1 -25.88 -10.18 20.69
C MET A 1 -24.39 -10.56 20.79
N SER A 2 -23.96 -11.41 21.72
CA SER A 2 -22.55 -11.84 21.83
C SER A 2 -22.18 -13.05 20.95
N GLU A 3 -23.14 -13.89 20.60
CA GLU A 3 -22.90 -15.08 19.75
C GLU A 3 -22.58 -14.72 18.30
N ASP A 4 -23.06 -13.58 17.82
CA ASP A 4 -22.86 -13.15 16.44
C ASP A 4 -21.41 -12.64 16.17
N ILE A 5 -20.79 -11.99 17.17
CA ILE A 5 -19.42 -11.50 17.04
C ILE A 5 -18.41 -12.65 17.04
N PHE A 6 -18.63 -13.65 17.91
CA PHE A 6 -17.76 -14.82 17.93
C PHE A 6 -17.92 -15.68 16.67
N SER A 7 -19.14 -15.83 16.16
CA SER A 7 -19.38 -16.54 14.90
C SER A 7 -18.75 -15.85 13.70
N GLN A 8 -18.85 -14.53 13.63
CA GLN A 8 -18.17 -13.74 12.60
C GLN A 8 -16.65 -13.84 12.71
N PHE A 9 -16.12 -13.79 13.94
CA PHE A 9 -14.70 -13.96 14.20
C PHE A 9 -14.20 -15.35 13.78
N PHE A 10 -14.92 -16.42 14.16
CA PHE A 10 -14.58 -17.78 13.75
C PHE A 10 -14.70 -18.00 12.23
N ASN A 11 -15.68 -17.40 11.57
CA ASN A 11 -15.81 -17.46 10.11
C ASN A 11 -14.66 -16.76 9.38
N LEU A 12 -14.07 -15.73 9.96
CA LEU A 12 -12.88 -15.05 9.41
C LEU A 12 -11.63 -15.95 9.46
N PHE A 13 -11.53 -16.83 10.46
CA PHE A 13 -10.42 -17.77 10.57
C PHE A 13 -10.64 -19.04 9.74
N ASN A 14 -11.86 -19.32 9.31
CA ASN A 14 -12.21 -20.52 8.54
C ASN A 14 -12.30 -20.32 7.04
N ASN A 15 -11.96 -19.12 6.52
CA ASN A 15 -11.87 -18.92 5.09
C ASN A 15 -10.73 -19.78 4.53
N GLU A 16 -11.10 -20.74 3.67
CA GLU A 16 -10.19 -21.68 2.98
C GLU A 16 -9.38 -21.02 1.85
N GLU A 17 -9.19 -19.71 1.88
CA GLU A 17 -8.30 -19.05 0.91
C GLU A 17 -6.85 -19.47 1.21
N SER A 18 -6.24 -20.16 0.28
CA SER A 18 -4.84 -20.51 0.32
C SER A 18 -3.98 -19.24 0.41
N GLY A 19 -3.02 -19.23 1.32
CA GLY A 19 -2.00 -18.19 1.44
C GLY A 19 -2.31 -17.13 2.50
N VAL A 20 -3.01 -16.04 2.18
CA VAL A 20 -3.25 -14.90 3.09
C VAL A 20 -4.74 -14.60 3.24
N ASN A 21 -5.20 -14.41 4.46
CA ASN A 21 -6.57 -13.94 4.72
C ASN A 21 -6.70 -12.44 4.47
N TRP A 22 -6.93 -12.08 3.21
CA TRP A 22 -7.02 -10.70 2.75
C TRP A 22 -8.24 -9.95 3.31
N GLU A 23 -9.32 -10.68 3.59
CA GLU A 23 -10.51 -10.06 4.19
C GLU A 23 -10.22 -9.62 5.63
N LEU A 24 -9.54 -10.45 6.40
CA LEU A 24 -9.07 -10.09 7.74
C LEU A 24 -8.08 -8.91 7.68
N ALA A 25 -7.18 -8.89 6.71
CA ALA A 25 -6.25 -7.78 6.51
C ALA A 25 -7.00 -6.45 6.27
N LYS A 26 -8.02 -6.44 5.40
CA LYS A 26 -8.86 -5.27 5.15
C LYS A 26 -9.61 -4.81 6.39
N GLN A 27 -10.16 -5.72 7.17
CA GLN A 27 -10.89 -5.38 8.38
C GLN A 27 -9.98 -4.75 9.44
N ILE A 28 -8.77 -5.28 9.60
CA ILE A 28 -7.77 -4.71 10.52
C ILE A 28 -7.34 -3.32 10.06
N ASN A 29 -7.03 -3.14 8.77
CA ASN A 29 -6.74 -1.82 8.21
C ASN A 29 -7.89 -0.84 8.52
N ASN A 30 -9.12 -1.23 8.23
CA ASN A 30 -10.31 -0.40 8.51
C ASN A 30 -10.45 -0.05 9.99
N HIS A 31 -10.16 -1.00 10.88
CA HIS A 31 -10.21 -0.77 12.32
C HIS A 31 -9.14 0.22 12.79
N ILE A 32 -7.91 0.06 12.29
CA ILE A 32 -6.77 0.94 12.66
C ILE A 32 -6.99 2.37 12.15
N THR A 33 -7.56 2.52 10.96
CA THR A 33 -7.72 3.83 10.29
C THR A 33 -9.09 4.47 10.50
N LYS A 34 -10.00 3.87 11.27
CA LYS A 34 -11.39 4.33 11.41
C LYS A 34 -11.55 5.78 11.90
N ASP A 35 -10.63 6.24 12.76
CA ASP A 35 -10.69 7.59 13.34
C ASP A 35 -9.91 8.62 12.49
N GLU A 36 -9.40 8.19 11.34
CA GLU A 36 -8.55 8.97 10.45
C GLU A 36 -9.27 9.37 9.14
N GLU A 37 -10.58 9.15 9.07
CA GLU A 37 -11.38 9.48 7.87
C GLU A 37 -11.50 10.99 7.70
N VAL A 38 -10.54 11.57 7.01
CA VAL A 38 -10.64 12.91 6.43
C VAL A 38 -10.77 12.72 4.93
N LEU A 39 -11.90 13.11 4.37
CA LEU A 39 -12.09 13.07 2.91
C LEU A 39 -11.03 13.96 2.26
N PRO A 40 -10.29 13.45 1.26
CA PRO A 40 -9.38 14.30 0.51
C PRO A 40 -10.20 15.37 -0.20
N PRO A 41 -9.72 16.61 -0.27
CA PRO A 41 -10.35 17.62 -1.11
C PRO A 41 -10.31 17.15 -2.56
N GLU A 42 -11.25 17.65 -3.35
CA GLU A 42 -11.16 17.46 -4.80
C GLU A 42 -9.81 18.01 -5.31
N LEU A 43 -9.20 17.31 -6.25
CA LEU A 43 -7.88 17.68 -6.83
C LEU A 43 -7.85 19.14 -7.31
N SER A 44 -9.02 19.68 -7.70
CA SER A 44 -9.18 21.06 -8.21
C SER A 44 -9.14 22.14 -7.14
N ASN A 45 -9.28 21.81 -5.86
CA ASN A 45 -9.40 22.80 -4.77
C ASN A 45 -8.11 22.97 -3.96
N ASN A 46 -7.04 22.31 -4.33
CA ASN A 46 -5.74 22.44 -3.66
C ASN A 46 -4.90 23.50 -4.31
N ASP A 47 -4.17 24.28 -3.50
CA ASP A 47 -3.14 25.22 -3.95
C ASP A 47 -1.99 24.51 -4.68
N ILE A 48 -1.86 23.19 -4.50
CA ILE A 48 -0.88 22.34 -5.17
C ILE A 48 -1.52 21.78 -6.44
N ASN A 49 -1.01 22.17 -7.59
CA ASN A 49 -1.43 21.63 -8.87
C ASN A 49 -0.73 20.28 -9.14
N PHE A 50 -1.29 19.20 -8.61
CA PHE A 50 -0.75 17.85 -8.75
C PHE A 50 -0.57 17.43 -10.22
N GLU A 51 -1.52 17.80 -11.09
CA GLU A 51 -1.44 17.46 -12.52
C GLU A 51 -0.25 18.14 -13.19
N GLN A 52 0.01 19.40 -12.86
CA GLN A 52 1.13 20.13 -13.40
C GLN A 52 2.47 19.56 -12.92
N ILE A 53 2.58 19.25 -11.62
CA ILE A 53 3.78 18.63 -11.04
C ILE A 53 4.07 17.31 -11.74
N PHE A 54 3.06 16.47 -11.88
CA PHE A 54 3.19 15.17 -12.53
C PHE A 54 3.64 15.29 -13.98
N ARG A 55 3.06 16.23 -14.72
CA ARG A 55 3.44 16.49 -16.12
C ARG A 55 4.90 16.94 -16.25
N VAL A 56 5.39 17.74 -15.30
CA VAL A 56 6.80 18.14 -15.26
C VAL A 56 7.70 16.92 -15.01
N ILE A 57 7.31 16.05 -14.08
CA ILE A 57 8.07 14.83 -13.77
C ILE A 57 8.10 13.90 -14.99
N GLU A 58 6.96 13.69 -15.65
CA GLU A 58 6.89 12.89 -16.87
C GLU A 58 7.83 13.40 -17.95
N LEU A 59 7.76 14.69 -18.26
CA LEU A 59 8.59 15.31 -19.28
C LEU A 59 10.08 15.23 -18.96
N GLN A 60 10.47 15.37 -17.69
CA GLN A 60 11.86 15.27 -17.27
C GLN A 60 12.38 13.83 -17.23
N SER A 61 11.50 12.87 -16.97
CA SER A 61 11.86 11.47 -16.87
C SER A 61 11.83 10.72 -18.21
N ASP A 62 11.19 11.29 -19.24
CA ASP A 62 11.02 10.66 -20.56
C ASP A 62 12.37 10.37 -21.26
N GLU A 63 13.42 11.13 -20.93
CA GLU A 63 14.78 10.86 -21.41
C GLU A 63 15.43 9.61 -20.80
N PHE A 64 14.97 9.18 -19.62
CA PHE A 64 15.60 8.11 -18.84
C PHE A 64 14.72 6.87 -18.69
N LEU A 65 13.42 7.02 -18.79
CA LEU A 65 12.42 6.00 -18.52
C LEU A 65 11.52 5.81 -19.73
N SER A 66 11.28 4.55 -20.09
CA SER A 66 10.26 4.27 -21.10
C SER A 66 8.86 4.64 -20.58
N TYR A 67 8.07 5.28 -21.41
CA TYR A 67 6.67 5.67 -21.12
C TYR A 67 5.80 4.48 -20.64
N GLU A 68 6.17 3.25 -21.00
CA GLU A 68 5.47 2.03 -20.55
C GLU A 68 5.50 1.86 -19.02
N PHE A 69 6.48 2.46 -18.35
CA PHE A 69 6.67 2.35 -16.90
C PHE A 69 6.03 3.49 -16.12
N SER A 70 5.54 4.52 -16.79
CA SER A 70 4.84 5.63 -16.14
C SER A 70 3.60 5.15 -15.39
N PRO A 71 3.32 5.70 -14.20
CA PRO A 71 2.03 5.51 -13.55
C PRO A 71 0.93 6.11 -14.44
N LYS A 72 -0.22 5.45 -14.50
CA LYS A 72 -1.33 5.86 -15.36
C LYS A 72 -2.28 6.84 -14.68
N GLU A 73 -2.23 6.92 -13.36
CA GLU A 73 -3.07 7.81 -12.57
C GLU A 73 -2.39 8.22 -11.26
N ILE A 74 -2.76 9.40 -10.78
CA ILE A 74 -2.49 9.86 -9.43
C ILE A 74 -3.80 9.81 -8.65
N ARG A 75 -3.77 9.26 -7.43
CA ARG A 75 -4.94 9.27 -6.55
C ARG A 75 -4.57 9.80 -5.17
N LEU A 76 -5.29 10.86 -4.77
CA LEU A 76 -5.33 11.26 -3.38
C LEU A 76 -6.25 10.30 -2.63
N MET A 77 -5.75 9.75 -1.55
CA MET A 77 -6.44 8.73 -0.78
C MET A 77 -6.55 9.15 0.68
N THR A 78 -7.65 8.75 1.31
CA THR A 78 -7.74 8.73 2.76
C THR A 78 -6.77 7.71 3.34
N PRO A 79 -6.40 7.79 4.63
CA PRO A 79 -5.58 6.78 5.28
C PRO A 79 -6.11 5.34 5.09
N LYS A 80 -7.41 5.16 5.15
CA LYS A 80 -8.08 3.88 4.94
C LYS A 80 -7.91 3.36 3.50
N GLU A 81 -8.20 4.21 2.52
CA GLU A 81 -8.04 3.87 1.10
C GLU A 81 -6.60 3.57 0.74
N TYR A 82 -5.65 4.32 1.32
CA TYR A 82 -4.22 4.09 1.11
C TYR A 82 -3.77 2.71 1.60
N GLY A 83 -4.20 2.31 2.80
CA GLY A 83 -3.94 0.97 3.31
C GLY A 83 -4.63 -0.12 2.48
N GLN A 84 -5.85 0.11 2.00
CA GLN A 84 -6.54 -0.82 1.10
C GLN A 84 -5.82 -0.94 -0.25
N TRP A 85 -5.39 0.18 -0.82
CA TRP A 85 -4.60 0.19 -2.05
C TRP A 85 -3.31 -0.62 -1.89
N PHE A 86 -2.61 -0.48 -0.76
CA PHE A 86 -1.42 -1.28 -0.46
C PHE A 86 -1.75 -2.78 -0.44
N ILE A 87 -2.79 -3.20 0.29
CA ILE A 87 -3.24 -4.61 0.33
C ILE A 87 -3.51 -5.13 -1.09
N GLU A 88 -4.28 -4.39 -1.91
CA GLU A 88 -4.61 -4.81 -3.27
C GLU A 88 -3.35 -4.92 -4.16
N SER A 89 -2.38 -4.06 -3.94
CA SER A 89 -1.13 -4.03 -4.72
C SER A 89 -0.22 -5.23 -4.43
N ILE A 90 -0.32 -5.84 -3.25
CA ILE A 90 0.52 -6.98 -2.85
C ILE A 90 -0.16 -8.35 -2.99
N LYS A 91 -1.46 -8.41 -3.27
CA LYS A 91 -2.23 -9.67 -3.35
C LYS A 91 -1.71 -10.68 -4.37
N HIS A 92 -1.01 -10.22 -5.38
CA HIS A 92 -0.49 -11.07 -6.45
C HIS A 92 0.88 -11.67 -6.15
N PHE A 93 1.50 -11.34 -5.01
CA PHE A 93 2.70 -12.01 -4.56
C PHE A 93 2.34 -13.39 -4.01
N ASP A 94 3.20 -14.37 -4.29
CA ASP A 94 3.08 -15.70 -3.71
C ASP A 94 3.64 -15.71 -2.28
N PHE A 95 2.74 -15.64 -1.32
CA PHE A 95 3.08 -15.75 0.10
C PHE A 95 2.98 -17.19 0.62
N GLU A 96 2.52 -18.16 -0.21
CA GLU A 96 2.41 -19.56 0.18
C GLU A 96 3.80 -20.21 0.28
N SER A 97 4.68 -19.82 -0.64
CA SER A 97 6.06 -20.30 -0.69
C SER A 97 6.95 -19.77 0.45
N ILE A 98 6.48 -18.78 1.21
CA ILE A 98 7.23 -18.28 2.36
C ILE A 98 7.22 -19.31 3.49
N GLU A 99 8.30 -20.09 3.57
CA GLU A 99 8.56 -20.95 4.69
C GLU A 99 9.32 -20.16 5.77
N SER A 100 8.66 -19.93 6.91
CA SER A 100 9.37 -19.47 8.10
C SER A 100 9.32 -20.55 9.18
N PRO A 101 10.41 -20.75 9.94
CA PRO A 101 10.44 -21.71 11.04
C PRO A 101 9.32 -21.47 12.06
N GLU A 102 8.97 -20.21 12.29
CA GLU A 102 7.90 -19.81 13.21
C GLU A 102 6.53 -20.23 12.68
N LEU A 103 6.29 -20.09 11.37
CA LEU A 103 5.02 -20.49 10.75
C LEU A 103 4.90 -22.01 10.64
N SER A 104 6.02 -22.73 10.49
CA SER A 104 6.02 -24.20 10.44
C SER A 104 5.66 -24.85 11.78
N MET A 105 5.92 -24.18 12.91
CA MET A 105 5.52 -24.67 14.24
C MET A 105 4.00 -24.74 14.42
N PHE A 106 3.23 -23.99 13.66
CA PHE A 106 1.76 -23.99 13.69
C PHE A 106 1.13 -25.01 12.72
N GLY A 107 1.94 -25.75 11.93
CA GLY A 107 1.49 -26.67 10.88
C GLY A 107 0.80 -27.97 11.37
N GLY A 108 0.60 -28.16 12.68
CA GLY A 108 0.14 -29.44 13.22
C GLY A 108 -1.37 -29.70 13.18
N ILE A 109 -2.22 -28.74 13.54
CA ILE A 109 -3.69 -28.93 13.58
C ILE A 109 -4.36 -27.62 13.13
N GLY A 110 -4.95 -27.61 11.93
CA GLY A 110 -5.54 -26.39 11.33
C GLY A 110 -4.51 -25.42 10.71
N GLY A 111 -3.32 -25.92 10.39
CA GLY A 111 -2.11 -25.12 10.10
C GLY A 111 -2.24 -24.08 9.00
N ASN A 112 -2.90 -24.41 7.89
CA ASN A 112 -3.00 -23.48 6.78
C ASN A 112 -3.92 -22.30 7.09
N ASN A 113 -5.05 -22.52 7.74
CA ASN A 113 -5.97 -21.45 8.12
C ASN A 113 -5.36 -20.52 9.17
N MET A 114 -4.58 -21.07 10.10
CA MET A 114 -3.89 -20.29 11.12
C MET A 114 -2.75 -19.45 10.51
N LYS A 115 -1.95 -20.03 9.60
CA LYS A 115 -0.91 -19.31 8.83
C LYS A 115 -1.53 -18.18 8.05
N SER A 116 -2.59 -18.44 7.28
CA SER A 116 -3.33 -17.48 6.49
C SER A 116 -3.84 -16.30 7.33
N SER A 117 -4.40 -16.60 8.51
CA SER A 117 -4.91 -15.60 9.44
C SER A 117 -3.80 -14.76 10.07
N ILE A 118 -2.67 -15.35 10.42
CA ILE A 118 -1.50 -14.63 10.97
C ILE A 118 -0.96 -13.68 9.92
N LEU A 119 -0.79 -14.13 8.68
CA LEU A 119 -0.36 -13.26 7.57
C LEU A 119 -1.38 -12.15 7.30
N GLY A 120 -2.67 -12.46 7.30
CA GLY A 120 -3.74 -11.47 7.18
C GLY A 120 -3.67 -10.40 8.27
N MET A 121 -3.45 -10.79 9.53
CA MET A 121 -3.26 -9.85 10.64
C MET A 121 -2.01 -8.98 10.44
N GLN A 122 -0.89 -9.55 10.03
CA GLN A 122 0.35 -8.81 9.81
C GLN A 122 0.21 -7.79 8.68
N PHE A 123 -0.34 -8.21 7.53
CA PHE A 123 -0.56 -7.28 6.41
C PHE A 123 -1.63 -6.23 6.73
N GLY A 124 -2.67 -6.58 7.46
CA GLY A 124 -3.67 -5.62 7.91
C GLY A 124 -3.10 -4.57 8.87
N ASN A 125 -2.26 -4.98 9.82
CA ASN A 125 -1.55 -4.07 10.71
C ASN A 125 -0.59 -3.17 9.92
N LEU A 126 0.20 -3.73 9.01
CA LEU A 126 1.11 -2.97 8.17
C LEU A 126 0.36 -1.94 7.33
N ALA A 127 -0.71 -2.35 6.65
CA ALA A 127 -1.56 -1.48 5.86
C ALA A 127 -2.15 -0.33 6.69
N GLY A 128 -2.67 -0.63 7.88
CA GLY A 128 -3.20 0.36 8.80
C GLY A 128 -2.14 1.36 9.27
N LEU A 129 -0.94 0.90 9.60
CA LEU A 129 0.18 1.76 9.98
C LEU A 129 0.66 2.62 8.81
N LEU A 130 0.76 2.06 7.60
CA LEU A 130 1.06 2.82 6.38
C LEU A 130 -0.02 3.89 6.15
N GLY A 131 -1.29 3.55 6.30
CA GLY A 131 -2.38 4.52 6.22
C GLY A 131 -2.27 5.66 7.23
N LYS A 132 -1.81 5.40 8.45
CA LYS A 132 -1.68 6.43 9.49
C LYS A 132 -0.45 7.32 9.37
N PHE A 133 0.68 6.76 8.96
CA PHE A 133 1.98 7.40 9.16
C PHE A 133 2.78 7.59 7.86
N SER A 134 2.42 6.87 6.81
CA SER A 134 3.12 6.98 5.54
C SER A 134 2.56 8.10 4.68
N TRP A 135 3.41 8.92 4.13
CA TRP A 135 3.05 9.84 3.04
C TRP A 135 3.39 9.24 1.67
N GLY A 136 4.28 8.23 1.63
CA GLY A 136 4.62 7.44 0.45
C GLY A 136 5.32 6.14 0.82
N LEU A 137 5.30 5.15 -0.07
CA LEU A 137 5.92 3.85 0.17
C LEU A 137 7.44 3.88 0.01
N SER A 138 7.96 4.78 -0.81
CA SER A 138 9.40 4.94 -1.05
C SER A 138 10.18 5.23 0.24
N GLN A 139 9.56 5.94 1.21
CA GLN A 139 10.19 6.22 2.50
C GLN A 139 10.54 4.95 3.30
N PHE A 140 9.87 3.84 3.02
CA PHE A 140 10.12 2.53 3.65
C PHE A 140 10.90 1.57 2.72
N GLY A 141 11.33 2.05 1.55
CA GLY A 141 11.95 1.19 0.55
C GLY A 141 11.00 0.17 -0.09
N ILE A 142 9.68 0.38 0.05
CA ILE A 142 8.69 -0.51 -0.53
C ILE A 142 8.48 -0.15 -1.99
N ILE A 143 8.72 -1.11 -2.86
CA ILE A 143 8.53 -0.99 -4.30
C ILE A 143 7.39 -1.93 -4.71
N LEU A 144 6.38 -1.38 -5.39
CA LEU A 144 5.22 -2.13 -5.87
C LEU A 144 5.31 -2.36 -7.39
N PRO A 145 5.79 -3.53 -7.84
CA PRO A 145 6.13 -3.75 -9.26
C PRO A 145 4.94 -3.70 -10.21
N ARG A 146 3.72 -3.88 -9.71
CA ARG A 146 2.51 -3.92 -10.56
C ARG A 146 1.55 -2.75 -10.36
N SER A 147 1.88 -1.80 -9.51
CA SER A 147 1.03 -0.63 -9.34
C SER A 147 1.13 0.29 -10.57
N ASN A 148 -0.04 0.70 -11.08
CA ASN A 148 -0.15 1.73 -12.11
C ASN A 148 -0.62 3.07 -11.52
N THR A 149 -0.88 3.09 -10.21
CA THR A 149 -1.41 4.24 -9.49
C THR A 149 -0.33 4.81 -8.59
N LEU A 150 -0.03 6.08 -8.73
CA LEU A 150 0.73 6.84 -7.75
C LEU A 150 -0.25 7.28 -6.66
N ALA A 151 -0.26 6.53 -5.56
CA ALA A 151 -1.14 6.80 -4.44
C ALA A 151 -0.51 7.79 -3.47
N VAL A 152 -1.28 8.77 -3.04
CA VAL A 152 -0.87 9.79 -2.09
C VAL A 152 -1.79 9.74 -0.89
N ASN A 153 -1.23 9.49 0.28
CA ASN A 153 -1.95 9.62 1.53
C ASN A 153 -2.08 11.12 1.86
N HIS A 154 -3.22 11.69 1.46
CA HIS A 154 -3.47 13.12 1.51
C HIS A 154 -3.27 13.72 2.91
N LYS A 155 -3.77 13.05 3.96
CA LYS A 155 -3.66 13.54 5.34
C LYS A 155 -2.21 13.66 5.79
N THR A 156 -1.44 12.59 5.61
CA THR A 156 -0.02 12.54 6.02
C THR A 156 0.85 13.42 5.15
N PHE A 157 0.55 13.50 3.86
CA PHE A 157 1.25 14.39 2.94
C PHE A 157 1.09 15.84 3.37
N ASN A 158 -0.14 16.33 3.59
CA ASN A 158 -0.39 17.69 4.04
C ASN A 158 0.23 18.00 5.40
N ALA A 159 0.14 17.05 6.35
CA ALA A 159 0.78 17.23 7.65
C ALA A 159 2.30 17.37 7.54
N LYS A 160 2.92 16.67 6.58
CA LYS A 160 4.36 16.79 6.31
C LYS A 160 4.70 18.09 5.63
N VAL A 161 3.99 18.46 4.57
CA VAL A 161 4.19 19.74 3.85
C VAL A 161 4.13 20.91 4.82
N ASN A 162 3.11 20.95 5.68
CA ASN A 162 2.94 22.04 6.67
C ASN A 162 4.03 22.09 7.76
N ASN A 163 4.74 20.97 7.99
CA ASN A 163 5.80 20.91 9.00
C ASN A 163 7.20 21.23 8.45
N PHE A 164 7.35 21.31 7.13
CA PHE A 164 8.63 21.69 6.52
C PHE A 164 8.69 23.19 6.26
N GLU A 165 9.80 23.83 6.62
CA GLU A 165 10.10 25.22 6.29
C GLU A 165 10.58 25.35 4.82
N ALA A 166 9.93 24.65 3.88
CA ALA A 166 10.27 24.65 2.48
C ALA A 166 9.08 25.14 1.64
N ASN A 167 9.36 25.56 0.41
CA ASN A 167 8.31 25.87 -0.52
C ASN A 167 7.48 24.61 -0.81
N GLU A 168 6.15 24.71 -0.67
CA GLU A 168 5.24 23.59 -0.86
C GLU A 168 5.34 22.96 -2.25
N ASN A 169 5.53 23.74 -3.28
CA ASN A 169 5.67 23.24 -4.65
C ASN A 169 6.98 22.48 -4.84
N ASP A 170 8.10 22.99 -4.29
CA ASP A 170 9.40 22.33 -4.38
C ASP A 170 9.41 21.01 -3.60
N LEU A 171 8.83 21.01 -2.40
CA LEU A 171 8.69 19.81 -1.60
C LEU A 171 7.79 18.78 -2.28
N SER A 172 6.68 19.22 -2.85
CA SER A 172 5.75 18.39 -3.59
C SER A 172 6.41 17.79 -4.83
N LEU A 173 7.14 18.59 -5.60
CA LEU A 173 7.88 18.11 -6.77
C LEU A 173 8.92 17.05 -6.37
N ALA A 174 9.71 17.31 -5.33
CA ALA A 174 10.70 16.35 -4.84
C ALA A 174 10.05 15.04 -4.39
N TYR A 175 8.99 15.11 -3.59
CA TYR A 175 8.25 13.96 -3.11
C TYR A 175 7.68 13.11 -4.26
N PHE A 176 6.94 13.75 -5.17
CA PHE A 176 6.34 13.03 -6.30
C PHE A 176 7.38 12.46 -7.26
N THR A 177 8.52 13.12 -7.43
CA THR A 177 9.63 12.56 -8.21
C THR A 177 10.12 11.25 -7.61
N VAL A 178 10.33 11.19 -6.29
CA VAL A 178 10.79 9.97 -5.62
C VAL A 178 9.77 8.84 -5.73
N GLU A 179 8.48 9.12 -5.47
CA GLU A 179 7.42 8.11 -5.58
C GLU A 179 7.23 7.62 -7.03
N TYR A 180 7.32 8.53 -8.00
CA TYR A 180 7.27 8.20 -9.43
C TYR A 180 8.41 7.27 -9.82
N MET A 181 9.64 7.63 -9.44
CA MET A 181 10.82 6.82 -9.73
C MET A 181 10.74 5.44 -9.06
N ALA A 182 10.23 5.37 -7.83
CA ALA A 182 10.04 4.10 -7.13
C ALA A 182 9.05 3.18 -7.87
N LEU A 183 7.94 3.73 -8.39
CA LEU A 183 6.99 2.97 -9.21
C LEU A 183 7.61 2.50 -10.53
N CYS A 184 8.35 3.36 -11.21
CA CYS A 184 9.03 2.98 -12.44
C CYS A 184 10.06 1.86 -12.20
N LEU A 185 10.88 1.99 -11.16
CA LEU A 185 11.84 0.96 -10.76
C LEU A 185 11.15 -0.37 -10.43
N GLY A 186 10.00 -0.33 -9.77
CA GLY A 186 9.21 -1.52 -9.50
C GLY A 186 8.84 -2.29 -10.76
N LYS A 187 8.53 -1.61 -11.84
CA LYS A 187 8.23 -2.24 -13.14
C LYS A 187 9.45 -2.79 -13.86
N TYR A 188 10.62 -2.16 -13.68
CA TYR A 188 11.89 -2.68 -14.19
C TYR A 188 12.37 -3.93 -13.45
N THR A 189 11.99 -4.10 -12.20
CA THR A 189 12.44 -5.23 -11.36
C THR A 189 11.56 -6.48 -11.49
N GLN A 190 10.61 -6.51 -12.42
CA GLN A 190 9.81 -7.71 -12.70
C GLN A 190 10.61 -9.02 -12.88
N PRO A 191 11.86 -9.01 -13.38
CA PRO A 191 12.68 -10.23 -13.36
C PRO A 191 12.98 -10.79 -11.97
N PHE A 192 12.85 -9.98 -10.92
CA PHE A 192 13.03 -10.44 -9.52
C PHE A 192 11.94 -11.44 -9.07
N GLU A 193 10.73 -11.38 -9.63
CA GLU A 193 9.70 -12.40 -9.38
C GLU A 193 10.16 -13.79 -9.79
N ASN A 194 10.92 -13.90 -10.88
CA ASN A 194 11.46 -15.17 -11.36
C ASN A 194 12.63 -15.68 -10.51
N ILE A 195 13.33 -14.79 -9.80
CA ILE A 195 14.44 -15.15 -8.91
C ILE A 195 13.91 -15.57 -7.53
N MET A 196 12.81 -14.97 -7.08
CA MET A 196 12.17 -15.34 -5.80
C MET A 196 11.35 -16.63 -5.91
N ASN A 197 10.94 -17.02 -7.13
CA ASN A 197 10.16 -18.23 -7.43
C ASN A 197 11.04 -19.38 -7.96
N SER A 198 12.35 -19.25 -7.97
CA SER A 198 13.33 -20.27 -8.33
C SER A 198 14.07 -20.80 -7.10
#